data_d61196407aefd39f63a811c2fe25cbb8
#
_entry.id   d61196407aefd39f63a811c2fe25cbb8
#
_cell.length_a   1.000
_cell.length_b   1.000
_cell.length_c   1.000
_cell.angle_alpha   90.00
_cell.angle_beta   90.00
_cell.angle_gamma   90.00
#
_symmetry.space_group_name_H-M   'P 1'
#
loop_
_entity.id
_entity.type
_entity.pdbx_description
1 polymer ?
#
loop_
_entity_poly.entity_id
_entity_poly.type
_entity_poly.pdbx_seq_one_letter_code
_entity_poly.pdbx_strand_id
1 'polypeptide(L)'
;MNLHEYQGKQILSSFGVDVQRGHVAQTPEEAVAMAKKLTEETGTGWHVIKAQIHAGGRGKGGGVKLAKNLDQVKELASQIIGMNLITPQTSAEGKKVHQVLVAEDVYYPGESEPQEFYMSVLLNRAKGKNMIMYSTEGGMDIEAVAEKTPHLIFLEEIDPAVGLMPFQARRVAFNLGLSGEAFKGMVKFVTALYNAYIKSDASLFEINPVLKTSDNRIIAVDAKVTLDDNALFRHKDYEEMRDIREENPTEVEAKAVGLNYVALDGNVGCMVNGAGLAMATMDLIKQAGGEPANFLDVGGTADAERVETAFKIILKDPKVEAILINIFGGIVRCDRVAQGIVDAYKNIGEIKVPIIVRLQGTNANIAKEIIDNSGLNVLSAIEFQEAADKVKEVLS
;
A
#
# COMPACT_ATOMS: atom_id res chain seq x y z
N MET A 1 -1.40 5.67 -2.59
CA MET A 1 0.00 5.96 -2.16
C MET A 1 0.11 5.80 -0.65
N ASN A 2 1.02 4.94 -0.19
CA ASN A 2 1.29 4.78 1.25
C ASN A 2 2.25 5.88 1.72
N LEU A 3 2.10 6.30 2.98
CA LEU A 3 2.96 7.29 3.62
C LEU A 3 3.74 6.68 4.78
N HIS A 4 4.91 7.25 5.07
CA HIS A 4 5.58 6.99 6.33
C HIS A 4 4.79 7.54 7.52
N GLU A 5 5.00 6.99 8.71
CA GLU A 5 4.34 7.41 9.94
C GLU A 5 4.48 8.93 10.19
N TYR A 6 5.70 9.48 10.03
CA TYR A 6 5.92 10.91 10.26
C TYR A 6 5.15 11.80 9.29
N GLN A 7 5.01 11.38 8.02
CA GLN A 7 4.23 12.11 7.01
C GLN A 7 2.72 12.06 7.33
N GLY A 8 2.23 10.87 7.72
CA GLY A 8 0.85 10.72 8.19
C GLY A 8 0.55 11.60 9.41
N LYS A 9 1.48 11.68 10.37
CA LYS A 9 1.38 12.58 11.52
C LYS A 9 1.40 14.06 11.14
N GLN A 10 2.18 14.46 10.12
CA GLN A 10 2.17 15.84 9.61
C GLN A 10 0.80 16.21 9.04
N ILE A 11 0.18 15.34 8.25
CA ILE A 11 -1.17 15.55 7.74
C ILE A 11 -2.15 15.63 8.90
N LEU A 12 -2.15 14.70 9.83
CA LEU A 12 -3.04 14.69 11.00
C LEU A 12 -2.93 16.00 11.80
N SER A 13 -1.70 16.44 12.08
CA SER A 13 -1.43 17.67 12.81
C SER A 13 -1.96 18.91 12.09
N SER A 14 -1.86 18.97 10.76
CA SER A 14 -2.39 20.08 9.96
C SER A 14 -3.92 20.23 10.05
N PHE A 15 -4.61 19.15 10.41
CA PHE A 15 -6.06 19.14 10.67
C PHE A 15 -6.42 19.29 12.16
N GLY A 16 -5.43 19.50 13.03
CA GLY A 16 -5.63 19.72 14.47
C GLY A 16 -5.81 18.45 15.29
N VAL A 17 -5.32 17.31 14.78
CA VAL A 17 -5.16 16.09 15.57
C VAL A 17 -3.87 16.20 16.37
N ASP A 18 -3.95 16.00 17.68
CA ASP A 18 -2.75 15.92 18.51
C ASP A 18 -1.99 14.63 18.21
N VAL A 19 -0.69 14.76 17.92
CA VAL A 19 0.18 13.65 17.54
C VAL A 19 1.39 13.58 18.46
N GLN A 20 1.94 12.39 18.67
CA GLN A 20 3.26 12.22 19.28
C GLN A 20 4.28 12.94 18.42
N ARG A 21 5.00 13.92 18.99
CA ARG A 21 6.01 14.75 18.29
C ARG A 21 7.26 13.95 18.02
N GLY A 22 7.97 14.31 16.96
CA GLY A 22 9.23 13.66 16.62
C GLY A 22 9.85 14.24 15.36
N HIS A 23 11.12 13.88 15.16
CA HIS A 23 11.93 14.31 14.02
C HIS A 23 12.57 13.12 13.33
N VAL A 24 12.67 13.16 12.00
CA VAL A 24 13.30 12.11 11.20
C VAL A 24 14.82 12.25 11.22
N ALA A 25 15.53 11.12 11.24
CA ALA A 25 16.97 11.04 11.13
C ALA A 25 17.37 9.89 10.18
N GLN A 26 18.38 10.12 9.36
CA GLN A 26 18.92 9.15 8.39
C GLN A 26 20.25 8.55 8.86
N THR A 27 20.87 9.16 9.87
CA THR A 27 22.10 8.68 10.49
C THR A 27 21.98 8.65 12.02
N PRO A 28 22.80 7.84 12.72
CA PRO A 28 22.81 7.83 14.18
C PRO A 28 23.17 9.18 14.81
N GLU A 29 24.06 9.95 14.16
CA GLU A 29 24.46 11.29 14.58
C GLU A 29 23.29 12.28 14.47
N GLU A 30 22.55 12.24 13.37
CA GLU A 30 21.33 13.02 13.21
C GLU A 30 20.28 12.62 14.25
N ALA A 31 20.13 11.33 14.55
CA ALA A 31 19.18 10.87 15.58
C ALA A 31 19.48 11.50 16.96
N VAL A 32 20.75 11.61 17.34
CA VAL A 32 21.16 12.30 18.58
C VAL A 32 20.84 13.80 18.50
N ALA A 33 21.09 14.44 17.37
CA ALA A 33 20.76 15.86 17.18
C ALA A 33 19.25 16.11 17.29
N MET A 34 18.45 15.24 16.66
CA MET A 34 16.98 15.30 16.71
C MET A 34 16.44 15.02 18.12
N ALA A 35 17.05 14.10 18.86
CA ALA A 35 16.69 13.83 20.26
C ALA A 35 16.92 15.06 21.16
N LYS A 36 18.05 15.73 21.01
CA LYS A 36 18.34 16.97 21.74
C LYS A 36 17.31 18.06 21.43
N LYS A 37 17.05 18.29 20.15
CA LYS A 37 16.05 19.25 19.69
C LYS A 37 14.68 18.93 20.27
N LEU A 38 14.26 17.66 20.23
CA LEU A 38 12.99 17.22 20.76
C LEU A 38 12.90 17.40 22.29
N THR A 39 14.00 17.19 23.01
CA THR A 39 14.08 17.48 24.45
C THR A 39 13.87 18.98 24.73
N GLU A 40 14.45 19.86 23.94
CA GLU A 40 14.25 21.32 24.07
C GLU A 40 12.82 21.73 23.80
N GLU A 41 12.16 21.11 22.80
CA GLU A 41 10.78 21.40 22.40
C GLU A 41 9.74 20.85 23.37
N THR A 42 10.01 19.74 24.03
CA THR A 42 8.98 18.95 24.75
C THR A 42 9.28 18.75 26.22
N GLY A 43 10.54 18.88 26.64
CA GLY A 43 11.00 18.51 27.98
C GLY A 43 11.16 16.99 28.17
N THR A 44 10.96 16.16 27.14
CA THR A 44 11.13 14.70 27.26
C THR A 44 12.59 14.35 27.53
N GLY A 45 12.82 13.45 28.49
CA GLY A 45 14.14 12.88 28.73
C GLY A 45 14.36 11.52 28.06
N TRP A 46 13.27 10.87 27.63
CA TRP A 46 13.29 9.58 26.96
C TRP A 46 12.76 9.73 25.55
N HIS A 47 13.27 8.89 24.65
CA HIS A 47 12.96 8.97 23.24
C HIS A 47 12.60 7.58 22.69
N VAL A 48 11.68 7.53 21.75
CA VAL A 48 11.32 6.28 21.03
C VAL A 48 11.91 6.34 19.63
N ILE A 49 12.76 5.36 19.31
CA ILE A 49 13.37 5.23 17.98
C ILE A 49 12.50 4.28 17.16
N LYS A 50 11.89 4.80 16.09
CA LYS A 50 10.92 4.08 15.28
C LYS A 50 11.39 3.96 13.83
N ALA A 51 11.61 2.74 13.34
CA ALA A 51 11.87 2.48 11.93
C ALA A 51 10.76 3.07 11.04
N GLN A 52 11.13 3.71 9.94
CA GLN A 52 10.18 4.25 8.97
C GLN A 52 10.18 3.36 7.73
N ILE A 53 9.20 2.48 7.64
CA ILE A 53 8.89 1.62 6.49
C ILE A 53 7.38 1.59 6.26
N HIS A 54 6.95 1.28 5.04
CA HIS A 54 5.52 1.13 4.70
C HIS A 54 5.00 -0.26 5.11
N ALA A 55 5.09 -0.59 6.41
CA ALA A 55 4.52 -1.79 7.01
C ALA A 55 4.14 -1.56 8.46
N GLY A 56 3.07 -2.20 8.90
CA GLY A 56 2.67 -2.27 10.30
C GLY A 56 3.44 -3.35 11.08
N GLY A 57 3.20 -3.42 12.40
CA GLY A 57 3.85 -4.43 13.25
C GLY A 57 5.34 -4.23 13.50
N ARG A 58 5.87 -3.03 13.25
CA ARG A 58 7.29 -2.69 13.38
C ARG A 58 7.86 -3.00 14.77
N GLY A 59 7.06 -2.81 15.82
CA GLY A 59 7.45 -3.15 17.20
C GLY A 59 7.74 -4.63 17.37
N LYS A 60 6.93 -5.52 16.79
CA LYS A 60 7.13 -6.99 16.82
C LYS A 60 8.41 -7.42 16.10
N GLY A 61 8.79 -6.70 15.04
CA GLY A 61 10.04 -6.93 14.31
C GLY A 61 11.28 -6.28 14.94
N GLY A 62 11.15 -5.57 16.09
CA GLY A 62 12.27 -4.89 16.76
C GLY A 62 12.60 -3.51 16.17
N GLY A 63 11.73 -2.97 15.30
CA GLY A 63 11.89 -1.65 14.67
C GLY A 63 11.41 -0.47 15.54
N VAL A 64 10.94 -0.71 16.77
CA VAL A 64 10.52 0.33 17.72
C VAL A 64 11.16 0.05 19.06
N LYS A 65 11.99 0.99 19.57
CA LYS A 65 12.75 0.81 20.80
C LYS A 65 12.81 2.10 21.61
N LEU A 66 12.76 1.98 22.94
CA LEU A 66 12.86 3.08 23.88
C LEU A 66 14.33 3.35 24.24
N ALA A 67 14.75 4.60 24.09
CA ALA A 67 16.07 5.12 24.51
C ALA A 67 15.88 6.01 25.73
N LYS A 68 16.62 5.75 26.80
CA LYS A 68 16.54 6.48 28.08
C LYS A 68 17.59 7.60 28.21
N ASN A 69 18.50 7.68 27.25
CA ASN A 69 19.54 8.71 27.16
C ASN A 69 20.07 8.81 25.72
N LEU A 70 20.90 9.82 25.45
CA LEU A 70 21.42 10.09 24.11
C LEU A 70 22.38 9.01 23.58
N ASP A 71 23.11 8.30 24.45
CA ASP A 71 23.98 7.21 24.02
C ASP A 71 23.15 6.04 23.48
N GLN A 72 22.06 5.70 24.17
CA GLN A 72 21.09 4.71 23.69
C GLN A 72 20.37 5.15 22.41
N VAL A 73 20.08 6.46 22.23
CA VAL A 73 19.54 6.97 20.96
C VAL A 73 20.50 6.63 19.82
N LYS A 74 21.80 6.91 19.98
CA LYS A 74 22.81 6.63 18.96
C LYS A 74 22.93 5.13 18.69
N GLU A 75 23.02 4.32 19.74
CA GLU A 75 23.14 2.86 19.64
C GLU A 75 21.94 2.25 18.91
N LEU A 76 20.72 2.57 19.35
CA LEU A 76 19.48 2.03 18.77
C LEU A 76 19.26 2.51 17.32
N ALA A 77 19.57 3.77 17.02
CA ALA A 77 19.54 4.26 15.65
C ALA A 77 20.53 3.51 14.75
N SER A 78 21.76 3.21 15.25
CA SER A 78 22.76 2.42 14.53
C SER A 78 22.31 0.98 14.26
N GLN A 79 21.52 0.39 15.18
CA GLN A 79 20.97 -0.97 15.01
C GLN A 79 19.82 -1.00 14.02
N ILE A 80 18.97 0.04 13.99
CA ILE A 80 17.73 0.06 13.21
C ILE A 80 17.96 0.58 11.79
N ILE A 81 18.77 1.63 11.61
CA ILE A 81 19.07 2.16 10.28
C ILE A 81 19.89 1.14 9.49
N GLY A 82 19.44 0.78 8.32
CA GLY A 82 20.10 -0.20 7.43
C GLY A 82 19.69 -1.66 7.66
N MET A 83 18.97 -1.98 8.75
CA MET A 83 18.46 -3.34 8.95
C MET A 83 17.37 -3.71 7.93
N ASN A 84 17.24 -4.97 7.62
CA ASN A 84 16.06 -5.51 6.95
C ASN A 84 15.03 -5.87 8.01
N LEU A 85 13.98 -5.06 8.14
CA LEU A 85 12.95 -5.24 9.15
C LEU A 85 11.86 -6.19 8.65
N ILE A 86 11.75 -7.33 9.32
CA ILE A 86 10.70 -8.33 9.07
C ILE A 86 9.57 -8.07 10.06
N THR A 87 8.35 -7.92 9.54
CA THR A 87 7.13 -7.76 10.32
C THR A 87 6.06 -8.73 9.82
N PRO A 88 4.95 -8.92 10.55
CA PRO A 88 3.81 -9.71 10.04
C PRO A 88 3.23 -9.22 8.71
N GLN A 89 3.52 -7.98 8.30
CA GLN A 89 3.01 -7.35 7.08
C GLN A 89 4.07 -7.22 5.96
N THR A 90 5.29 -7.74 6.16
CA THR A 90 6.32 -7.78 5.13
C THR A 90 6.50 -9.19 4.57
N SER A 91 7.18 -9.30 3.42
CA SER A 91 7.71 -10.59 2.96
C SER A 91 8.77 -11.14 3.92
N ALA A 92 9.19 -12.39 3.72
CA ALA A 92 10.26 -13.02 4.48
C ALA A 92 11.62 -12.31 4.32
N GLU A 93 11.82 -11.57 3.25
CA GLU A 93 13.02 -10.77 3.00
C GLU A 93 13.04 -9.48 3.83
N GLY A 94 11.88 -9.05 4.34
CA GLY A 94 11.72 -7.82 5.07
C GLY A 94 11.80 -6.57 4.19
N LYS A 95 11.82 -5.41 4.85
CA LYS A 95 12.04 -4.11 4.20
C LYS A 95 13.24 -3.40 4.80
N LYS A 96 14.08 -2.83 3.95
CA LYS A 96 15.27 -2.10 4.40
C LYS A 96 14.88 -0.78 5.04
N VAL A 97 15.34 -0.54 6.27
CA VAL A 97 15.10 0.70 6.99
C VAL A 97 16.11 1.76 6.55
N HIS A 98 15.63 2.83 5.91
CA HIS A 98 16.47 3.93 5.44
C HIS A 98 16.56 5.10 6.42
N GLN A 99 15.59 5.21 7.33
CA GLN A 99 15.49 6.32 8.27
C GLN A 99 14.67 5.92 9.50
N VAL A 100 14.86 6.67 10.58
CA VAL A 100 14.10 6.50 11.82
C VAL A 100 13.37 7.78 12.18
N LEU A 101 12.25 7.65 12.88
CA LEU A 101 11.61 8.74 13.60
C LEU A 101 12.07 8.69 15.06
N VAL A 102 12.70 9.75 15.51
CA VAL A 102 13.01 9.98 16.93
C VAL A 102 11.82 10.70 17.54
N ALA A 103 11.03 10.01 18.35
CA ALA A 103 9.79 10.51 18.93
C ALA A 103 9.89 10.71 20.43
N GLU A 104 9.08 11.64 20.98
CA GLU A 104 8.96 11.85 22.41
C GLU A 104 8.36 10.63 23.12
N ASP A 105 8.73 10.39 24.36
CA ASP A 105 8.00 9.46 25.22
C ASP A 105 6.71 10.12 25.71
N VAL A 106 5.58 9.45 25.49
CA VAL A 106 4.25 9.90 25.86
C VAL A 106 3.60 9.04 26.98
N TYR A 107 4.37 8.08 27.52
CA TYR A 107 3.96 7.19 28.62
C TYR A 107 4.59 7.64 29.94
N TYR A 108 4.29 8.86 30.36
CA TYR A 108 4.81 9.44 31.60
C TYR A 108 3.77 9.29 32.75
N PRO A 109 4.24 9.23 34.00
CA PRO A 109 3.36 9.22 35.18
C PRO A 109 2.51 10.50 35.27
N GLY A 110 1.28 10.39 35.73
CA GLY A 110 0.38 11.52 35.89
C GLY A 110 -0.83 11.21 36.75
N GLU A 111 -1.92 11.94 36.53
CA GLU A 111 -3.15 11.86 37.35
C GLU A 111 -3.94 10.57 37.11
N SER A 112 -3.80 9.96 35.94
CA SER A 112 -4.54 8.76 35.57
C SER A 112 -3.64 7.78 34.81
N GLU A 113 -4.05 6.50 34.75
CA GLU A 113 -3.38 5.49 33.93
C GLU A 113 -3.55 5.78 32.44
N PRO A 114 -2.48 5.71 31.63
CA PRO A 114 -2.59 5.76 30.19
C PRO A 114 -3.46 4.63 29.65
N GLN A 115 -4.22 4.91 28.59
CA GLN A 115 -5.08 3.91 27.93
C GLN A 115 -4.85 3.96 26.43
N GLU A 116 -4.69 2.81 25.82
CA GLU A 116 -4.53 2.65 24.38
C GLU A 116 -5.83 2.24 23.71
N PHE A 117 -6.12 2.86 22.58
CA PHE A 117 -7.28 2.55 21.74
C PHE A 117 -6.81 2.29 20.31
N TYR A 118 -7.60 1.52 19.58
CA TYR A 118 -7.50 1.42 18.13
C TYR A 118 -8.51 2.37 17.48
N MET A 119 -8.11 3.03 16.40
CA MET A 119 -9.03 3.82 15.57
C MET A 119 -8.58 3.84 14.11
N SER A 120 -9.56 3.61 13.21
CA SER A 120 -9.32 3.77 11.78
C SER A 120 -10.51 4.44 11.09
N VAL A 121 -10.23 5.14 9.98
CA VAL A 121 -11.23 5.66 9.06
C VAL A 121 -10.97 5.06 7.69
N LEU A 122 -11.98 4.43 7.12
CA LEU A 122 -11.89 3.71 5.84
C LEU A 122 -13.22 3.70 5.09
N LEU A 123 -13.18 3.28 3.82
CA LEU A 123 -14.38 3.09 3.01
C LEU A 123 -14.93 1.67 3.19
N ASN A 124 -16.19 1.56 3.61
CA ASN A 124 -16.96 0.33 3.48
C ASN A 124 -17.53 0.22 2.07
N ARG A 125 -16.84 -0.53 1.21
CA ARG A 125 -17.21 -0.68 -0.22
C ARG A 125 -18.57 -1.34 -0.44
N ALA A 126 -18.94 -2.29 0.42
CA ALA A 126 -20.21 -3.00 0.32
C ALA A 126 -21.41 -2.09 0.55
N LYS A 127 -21.26 -1.07 1.41
CA LYS A 127 -22.31 -0.12 1.76
C LYS A 127 -22.16 1.23 1.06
N GLY A 128 -21.04 1.49 0.39
CA GLY A 128 -20.74 2.80 -0.20
C GLY A 128 -20.66 3.93 0.83
N LYS A 129 -20.25 3.63 2.06
CA LYS A 129 -20.18 4.58 3.19
C LYS A 129 -18.79 4.63 3.79
N ASN A 130 -18.42 5.80 4.28
CA ASN A 130 -17.26 5.89 5.15
C ASN A 130 -17.56 5.27 6.52
N MET A 131 -16.53 4.75 7.16
CA MET A 131 -16.67 4.06 8.43
C MET A 131 -15.52 4.44 9.36
N ILE A 132 -15.86 4.74 10.60
CA ILE A 132 -14.89 4.79 11.70
C ILE A 132 -14.98 3.46 12.43
N MET A 133 -13.89 2.70 12.45
CA MET A 133 -13.73 1.50 13.27
C MET A 133 -12.87 1.85 14.47
N TYR A 134 -13.28 1.41 15.67
CA TYR A 134 -12.56 1.70 16.89
C TYR A 134 -12.72 0.58 17.91
N SER A 135 -11.75 0.47 18.82
CA SER A 135 -11.74 -0.56 19.87
C SER A 135 -11.04 -0.05 21.13
N THR A 136 -11.41 -0.60 22.27
CA THR A 136 -10.67 -0.44 23.53
C THR A 136 -9.36 -1.23 23.59
N GLU A 137 -9.13 -2.12 22.63
CA GLU A 137 -7.93 -2.94 22.49
C GLU A 137 -6.91 -2.24 21.55
N GLY A 138 -6.25 -1.20 22.05
CA GLY A 138 -5.17 -0.52 21.32
C GLY A 138 -3.83 -1.22 21.45
N GLY A 139 -2.88 -0.85 20.55
CA GLY A 139 -1.54 -1.44 20.52
C GLY A 139 -1.49 -2.90 20.05
N MET A 140 -2.63 -3.51 19.79
CA MET A 140 -2.79 -4.88 19.33
C MET A 140 -3.13 -4.95 17.84
N ASP A 141 -2.94 -6.15 17.29
CA ASP A 141 -3.36 -6.47 15.93
C ASP A 141 -4.89 -6.56 15.87
N ILE A 142 -5.53 -5.70 15.07
CA ILE A 142 -7.00 -5.59 15.02
C ILE A 142 -7.66 -6.86 14.46
N GLU A 143 -6.97 -7.57 13.56
CA GLU A 143 -7.43 -8.85 13.03
C GLU A 143 -7.52 -9.90 14.15
N ALA A 144 -6.55 -9.93 15.05
CA ALA A 144 -6.59 -10.80 16.23
C ALA A 144 -7.69 -10.40 17.21
N VAL A 145 -8.00 -9.11 17.35
CA VAL A 145 -9.14 -8.62 18.15
C VAL A 145 -10.45 -9.05 17.49
N ALA A 146 -10.56 -8.94 16.16
CA ALA A 146 -11.75 -9.36 15.41
C ALA A 146 -12.02 -10.86 15.54
N GLU A 147 -10.99 -11.67 15.63
CA GLU A 147 -11.10 -13.12 15.79
C GLU A 147 -11.48 -13.52 17.24
N LYS A 148 -10.81 -12.91 18.26
CA LYS A 148 -10.92 -13.33 19.65
C LYS A 148 -12.03 -12.61 20.43
N THR A 149 -12.17 -11.32 20.20
CA THR A 149 -13.06 -10.42 20.95
C THR A 149 -13.82 -9.46 20.03
N PRO A 150 -14.58 -9.96 19.02
CA PRO A 150 -15.25 -9.11 18.02
C PRO A 150 -16.24 -8.12 18.62
N HIS A 151 -16.77 -8.38 19.83
CA HIS A 151 -17.69 -7.49 20.54
C HIS A 151 -17.02 -6.20 21.07
N LEU A 152 -15.67 -6.13 21.07
CA LEU A 152 -14.91 -4.94 21.43
C LEU A 152 -14.58 -4.04 20.22
N ILE A 153 -15.01 -4.44 19.02
CA ILE A 153 -14.89 -3.62 17.81
C ILE A 153 -16.21 -2.91 17.56
N PHE A 154 -16.15 -1.60 17.55
CA PHE A 154 -17.28 -0.71 17.28
C PHE A 154 -17.13 -0.10 15.88
N LEU A 155 -18.28 0.15 15.24
CA LEU A 155 -18.35 0.71 13.90
C LEU A 155 -19.32 1.89 13.87
N GLU A 156 -18.85 3.05 13.37
CA GLU A 156 -19.68 4.20 13.04
C GLU A 156 -19.72 4.36 11.52
N GLU A 157 -20.89 4.09 10.95
CA GLU A 157 -21.14 4.33 9.54
C GLU A 157 -21.48 5.80 9.30
N ILE A 158 -20.81 6.41 8.34
CA ILE A 158 -20.98 7.82 8.02
C ILE A 158 -21.44 7.94 6.57
N ASP A 159 -22.60 8.54 6.37
CA ASP A 159 -23.12 8.82 5.05
C ASP A 159 -22.27 9.94 4.40
N PRO A 160 -21.68 9.70 3.21
CA PRO A 160 -20.84 10.71 2.56
C PRO A 160 -21.57 12.03 2.25
N ALA A 161 -22.89 12.00 2.03
CA ALA A 161 -23.68 13.18 1.74
C ALA A 161 -23.91 14.08 2.97
N VAL A 162 -23.84 13.48 4.18
CA VAL A 162 -24.09 14.19 5.45
C VAL A 162 -22.79 14.50 6.18
N GLY A 163 -21.81 13.60 6.12
CA GLY A 163 -20.58 13.66 6.88
C GLY A 163 -20.73 13.21 8.33
N LEU A 164 -19.66 13.33 9.10
CA LEU A 164 -19.65 12.95 10.51
C LEU A 164 -20.51 13.89 11.35
N MET A 165 -21.51 13.33 12.00
CA MET A 165 -22.41 14.08 12.89
C MET A 165 -21.85 14.16 14.32
N PRO A 166 -22.06 15.28 15.04
CA PRO A 166 -21.51 15.45 16.39
C PRO A 166 -21.94 14.38 17.40
N PHE A 167 -23.10 13.75 17.22
CA PHE A 167 -23.54 12.67 18.11
C PHE A 167 -22.73 11.37 17.88
N GLN A 168 -22.26 11.13 16.65
CA GLN A 168 -21.41 9.98 16.32
C GLN A 168 -20.05 10.10 17.01
N ALA A 169 -19.40 11.27 16.91
CA ALA A 169 -18.13 11.52 17.62
C ALA A 169 -18.28 11.35 19.16
N ARG A 170 -19.42 11.81 19.72
CA ARG A 170 -19.71 11.57 21.16
C ARG A 170 -19.94 10.10 21.48
N ARG A 171 -20.60 9.35 20.60
CA ARG A 171 -20.81 7.91 20.77
C ARG A 171 -19.49 7.14 20.77
N VAL A 172 -18.54 7.50 19.89
CA VAL A 172 -17.17 6.94 19.91
C VAL A 172 -16.54 7.15 21.28
N ALA A 173 -16.50 8.39 21.78
CA ALA A 173 -15.90 8.69 23.08
C ALA A 173 -16.60 7.98 24.24
N PHE A 174 -17.92 7.84 24.17
CA PHE A 174 -18.71 7.12 25.16
C PHE A 174 -18.43 5.62 25.17
N ASN A 175 -18.42 4.98 24.00
CA ASN A 175 -18.15 3.54 23.86
C ASN A 175 -16.71 3.17 24.27
N LEU A 176 -15.77 4.11 24.16
CA LEU A 176 -14.39 3.93 24.67
C LEU A 176 -14.29 4.15 26.19
N GLY A 177 -15.44 4.38 26.89
CA GLY A 177 -15.47 4.54 28.34
C GLY A 177 -14.89 5.85 28.85
N LEU A 178 -14.73 6.86 28.00
CA LEU A 178 -14.11 8.13 28.36
C LEU A 178 -15.06 9.08 29.06
N SER A 179 -14.51 9.92 29.94
CA SER A 179 -15.25 10.96 30.66
C SER A 179 -14.40 12.24 30.79
N GLY A 180 -15.00 13.33 31.28
CA GLY A 180 -14.32 14.58 31.59
C GLY A 180 -13.58 15.19 30.37
N GLU A 181 -12.33 15.59 30.55
CA GLU A 181 -11.51 16.21 29.51
C GLU A 181 -11.12 15.21 28.43
N ALA A 182 -10.83 13.95 28.77
CA ALA A 182 -10.53 12.90 27.80
C ALA A 182 -11.72 12.65 26.84
N PHE A 183 -12.96 12.70 27.32
CA PHE A 183 -14.15 12.62 26.48
C PHE A 183 -14.21 13.76 25.47
N LYS A 184 -14.02 15.00 25.92
CA LYS A 184 -14.02 16.18 25.03
C LYS A 184 -12.86 16.11 24.03
N GLY A 185 -11.67 15.70 24.49
CA GLY A 185 -10.50 15.48 23.66
C GLY A 185 -10.76 14.45 22.57
N MET A 186 -11.39 13.32 22.90
CA MET A 186 -11.72 12.27 21.91
C MET A 186 -12.74 12.75 20.89
N VAL A 187 -13.77 13.49 21.28
CA VAL A 187 -14.75 14.08 20.35
C VAL A 187 -14.05 15.01 19.35
N LYS A 188 -13.13 15.86 19.81
CA LYS A 188 -12.32 16.73 18.96
C LYS A 188 -11.43 15.91 18.04
N PHE A 189 -10.74 14.90 18.58
CA PHE A 189 -9.84 14.02 17.86
C PHE A 189 -10.56 13.30 16.70
N VAL A 190 -11.68 12.64 16.96
CA VAL A 190 -12.49 11.92 15.96
C VAL A 190 -12.97 12.86 14.85
N THR A 191 -13.41 14.06 15.22
CA THR A 191 -13.87 15.06 14.24
C THR A 191 -12.72 15.53 13.34
N ALA A 192 -11.57 15.81 13.93
CA ALA A 192 -10.37 16.23 13.19
C ALA A 192 -9.82 15.10 12.29
N LEU A 193 -9.78 13.86 12.80
CA LEU A 193 -9.37 12.68 12.05
C LEU A 193 -10.25 12.43 10.82
N TYR A 194 -11.58 12.49 11.00
CA TYR A 194 -12.50 12.33 9.87
C TYR A 194 -12.34 13.45 8.82
N ASN A 195 -12.14 14.69 9.27
CA ASN A 195 -11.86 15.81 8.38
C ASN A 195 -10.53 15.62 7.62
N ALA A 196 -9.49 15.13 8.30
CA ALA A 196 -8.22 14.78 7.64
C ALA A 196 -8.46 13.72 6.56
N TYR A 197 -9.18 12.64 6.88
CA TYR A 197 -9.49 11.57 5.93
C TYR A 197 -10.18 12.09 4.66
N ILE A 198 -11.25 12.89 4.81
CA ILE A 198 -12.01 13.40 3.66
C ILE A 198 -11.21 14.41 2.84
N LYS A 199 -10.55 15.36 3.51
CA LYS A 199 -9.90 16.48 2.82
C LYS A 199 -8.57 16.14 2.20
N SER A 200 -7.91 15.08 2.65
CA SER A 200 -6.68 14.56 2.03
C SER A 200 -6.94 13.47 0.99
N ASP A 201 -8.21 13.17 0.67
CA ASP A 201 -8.59 12.05 -0.22
C ASP A 201 -7.90 10.74 0.18
N ALA A 202 -7.89 10.46 1.47
CA ALA A 202 -7.31 9.22 1.97
C ALA A 202 -8.27 8.03 1.74
N SER A 203 -7.71 6.88 1.49
CA SER A 203 -8.43 5.60 1.48
C SER A 203 -8.36 4.89 2.84
N LEU A 204 -7.37 5.25 3.66
CA LEU A 204 -7.17 4.72 5.01
C LEU A 204 -6.45 5.75 5.88
N PHE A 205 -6.97 6.01 7.06
CA PHE A 205 -6.23 6.45 8.23
C PHE A 205 -6.40 5.41 9.33
N GLU A 206 -5.30 4.84 9.80
CA GLU A 206 -5.28 3.90 10.92
C GLU A 206 -4.31 4.42 11.97
N ILE A 207 -4.78 4.52 13.20
CA ILE A 207 -4.03 4.98 14.35
C ILE A 207 -4.06 3.89 15.41
N ASN A 208 -2.91 3.29 15.67
CA ASN A 208 -2.79 2.17 16.59
C ASN A 208 -1.44 2.21 17.32
N PRO A 209 -1.41 2.75 18.54
CA PRO A 209 -2.56 3.19 19.32
C PRO A 209 -2.90 4.69 19.18
N VAL A 210 -4.18 5.00 19.46
CA VAL A 210 -4.58 6.30 19.99
C VAL A 210 -4.39 6.22 21.49
N LEU A 211 -3.65 7.14 22.08
CA LEU A 211 -3.34 7.15 23.50
C LEU A 211 -4.14 8.20 24.25
N LYS A 212 -4.86 7.79 25.30
CA LYS A 212 -5.22 8.68 26.39
C LYS A 212 -4.02 8.74 27.34
N THR A 213 -3.38 9.89 27.43
CA THR A 213 -2.23 10.09 28.31
C THR A 213 -2.66 10.19 29.78
N SER A 214 -1.67 10.14 30.69
CA SER A 214 -1.91 10.25 32.12
C SER A 214 -2.51 11.61 32.56
N ASP A 215 -2.34 12.66 31.75
CA ASP A 215 -2.92 14.00 31.91
C ASP A 215 -4.21 14.19 31.08
N ASN A 216 -4.85 13.09 30.65
CA ASN A 216 -6.13 13.06 29.95
C ASN A 216 -6.15 13.68 28.53
N ARG A 217 -5.00 13.88 27.88
CA ARG A 217 -4.93 14.25 26.45
C ARG A 217 -5.16 13.03 25.57
N ILE A 218 -5.64 13.25 24.36
CA ILE A 218 -5.80 12.21 23.33
C ILE A 218 -4.81 12.46 22.22
N ILE A 219 -3.92 11.49 21.97
CA ILE A 219 -2.76 11.65 21.07
C ILE A 219 -2.69 10.48 20.09
N ALA A 220 -2.42 10.74 18.81
CA ALA A 220 -2.02 9.72 17.85
C ALA A 220 -0.55 9.33 18.07
N VAL A 221 -0.30 8.11 18.52
CA VAL A 221 1.07 7.62 18.78
C VAL A 221 1.70 7.01 17.54
N ASP A 222 0.92 6.34 16.72
CA ASP A 222 1.30 5.85 15.40
C ASP A 222 0.32 6.36 14.35
N ALA A 223 0.68 6.28 13.07
CA ALA A 223 -0.19 6.62 11.97
C ALA A 223 0.19 5.81 10.73
N LYS A 224 -0.78 5.05 10.21
CA LYS A 224 -0.71 4.39 8.90
C LYS A 224 -1.71 5.09 7.98
N VAL A 225 -1.20 5.69 6.92
CA VAL A 225 -2.00 6.50 6.00
C VAL A 225 -1.80 6.02 4.59
N THR A 226 -2.92 5.81 3.89
CA THR A 226 -2.95 5.54 2.46
C THR A 226 -3.81 6.58 1.78
N LEU A 227 -3.25 7.29 0.83
CA LEU A 227 -3.95 8.27 -0.02
C LEU A 227 -4.46 7.60 -1.29
N ASP A 228 -5.55 8.12 -1.85
CA ASP A 228 -6.04 7.69 -3.16
C ASP A 228 -5.14 8.25 -4.27
N ASP A 229 -4.45 7.37 -4.98
CA ASP A 229 -3.58 7.76 -6.10
C ASP A 229 -4.31 8.53 -7.19
N ASN A 230 -5.61 8.28 -7.37
CA ASN A 230 -6.43 8.96 -8.37
C ASN A 230 -6.73 10.42 -7.99
N ALA A 231 -6.51 10.81 -6.74
CA ALA A 231 -6.73 12.16 -6.24
C ALA A 231 -5.44 13.00 -6.13
N LEU A 232 -4.26 12.41 -6.31
CA LEU A 232 -2.96 13.10 -6.11
C LEU A 232 -2.78 14.31 -7.04
N PHE A 233 -3.44 14.35 -8.20
CA PHE A 233 -3.37 15.49 -9.10
C PHE A 233 -3.82 16.81 -8.45
N ARG A 234 -4.60 16.78 -7.39
CA ARG A 234 -5.05 17.94 -6.61
C ARG A 234 -4.32 18.13 -5.27
N HIS A 235 -3.38 17.22 -4.94
CA HIS A 235 -2.54 17.20 -3.74
C HIS A 235 -1.06 17.07 -4.11
N LYS A 236 -0.53 18.06 -4.82
CA LYS A 236 0.87 18.02 -5.29
C LYS A 236 1.88 17.98 -4.16
N ASP A 237 1.57 18.62 -3.04
CA ASP A 237 2.34 18.58 -1.80
C ASP A 237 2.41 17.18 -1.20
N TYR A 238 1.36 16.38 -1.32
CA TYR A 238 1.35 14.99 -0.89
C TYR A 238 2.09 14.09 -1.88
N GLU A 239 2.00 14.37 -3.18
CA GLU A 239 2.75 13.60 -4.19
C GLU A 239 4.26 13.67 -3.95
N GLU A 240 4.79 14.80 -3.45
CA GLU A 240 6.20 14.97 -3.07
C GLU A 240 6.61 14.09 -1.87
N MET A 241 5.65 13.61 -1.07
CA MET A 241 5.89 12.70 0.06
C MET A 241 6.15 11.25 -0.37
N ARG A 242 6.00 10.92 -1.66
CA ARG A 242 6.16 9.56 -2.18
C ARG A 242 7.58 9.05 -2.00
N ASP A 243 7.73 7.89 -1.36
CA ASP A 243 9.03 7.20 -1.26
C ASP A 243 9.03 5.97 -2.19
N ILE A 244 9.60 6.13 -3.37
CA ILE A 244 9.70 5.06 -4.37
C ILE A 244 10.54 3.86 -3.91
N ARG A 245 11.41 4.03 -2.90
CA ARG A 245 12.22 2.94 -2.34
C ARG A 245 11.38 1.91 -1.57
N GLU A 246 10.19 2.32 -1.15
CA GLU A 246 9.22 1.49 -0.43
C GLU A 246 8.25 0.75 -1.37
N GLU A 247 8.22 1.12 -2.65
CA GLU A 247 7.34 0.53 -3.66
C GLU A 247 8.03 -0.64 -4.39
N ASN A 248 7.25 -1.46 -5.08
CA ASN A 248 7.81 -2.48 -5.96
C ASN A 248 8.53 -1.82 -7.14
N PRO A 249 9.84 -2.11 -7.35
CA PRO A 249 10.61 -1.45 -8.41
C PRO A 249 10.02 -1.65 -9.82
N THR A 250 9.43 -2.83 -10.06
CA THR A 250 8.80 -3.16 -11.35
C THR A 250 7.52 -2.36 -11.57
N GLU A 251 6.71 -2.15 -10.52
CA GLU A 251 5.53 -1.28 -10.59
C GLU A 251 5.90 0.18 -10.80
N VAL A 252 6.98 0.66 -10.15
CA VAL A 252 7.50 2.01 -10.35
C VAL A 252 7.93 2.23 -11.80
N GLU A 253 8.66 1.27 -12.39
CA GLU A 253 9.09 1.34 -13.78
C GLU A 253 7.91 1.31 -14.74
N ALA A 254 6.94 0.42 -14.53
CA ALA A 254 5.72 0.33 -15.33
C ALA A 254 4.93 1.65 -15.31
N LYS A 255 4.77 2.25 -14.12
CA LYS A 255 4.08 3.53 -13.95
C LYS A 255 4.78 4.67 -14.68
N ALA A 256 6.13 4.68 -14.72
CA ALA A 256 6.92 5.71 -15.40
C ALA A 256 6.67 5.75 -16.92
N VAL A 257 6.30 4.60 -17.52
CA VAL A 257 5.97 4.48 -18.96
C VAL A 257 4.44 4.40 -19.19
N GLY A 258 3.64 4.71 -18.18
CA GLY A 258 2.19 4.76 -18.28
C GLY A 258 1.50 3.41 -18.43
N LEU A 259 2.11 2.33 -17.96
CA LEU A 259 1.50 0.99 -17.87
C LEU A 259 0.86 0.78 -16.49
N ASN A 260 -0.31 0.15 -16.49
CA ASN A 260 -0.95 -0.32 -15.27
C ASN A 260 -0.47 -1.75 -14.95
N TYR A 261 0.49 -1.87 -14.05
CA TYR A 261 1.09 -3.14 -13.64
C TYR A 261 0.97 -3.34 -12.14
N VAL A 262 0.62 -4.56 -11.75
CA VAL A 262 0.67 -5.02 -10.35
C VAL A 262 1.36 -6.39 -10.33
N ALA A 263 2.40 -6.51 -9.52
CA ALA A 263 3.10 -7.78 -9.33
C ALA A 263 2.26 -8.73 -8.47
N LEU A 264 2.22 -10.01 -8.84
CA LEU A 264 1.58 -11.10 -8.12
C LEU A 264 2.60 -12.24 -7.92
N ASP A 265 2.22 -13.30 -7.21
CA ASP A 265 3.16 -14.37 -6.83
C ASP A 265 3.09 -15.63 -7.73
N GLY A 266 2.52 -15.51 -8.93
CA GLY A 266 2.31 -16.62 -9.83
C GLY A 266 3.46 -16.92 -10.79
N ASN A 267 3.18 -17.83 -11.75
CA ASN A 267 4.13 -18.31 -12.76
C ASN A 267 3.71 -18.01 -14.21
N VAL A 268 2.52 -17.44 -14.44
CA VAL A 268 2.07 -17.06 -15.78
C VAL A 268 1.95 -15.55 -15.88
N GLY A 269 2.84 -14.95 -16.65
CA GLY A 269 2.76 -13.54 -17.00
C GLY A 269 1.55 -13.26 -17.88
N CYS A 270 0.83 -12.17 -17.65
CA CYS A 270 -0.29 -11.78 -18.52
C CYS A 270 -0.17 -10.34 -19.01
N MET A 271 -0.57 -10.15 -20.27
CA MET A 271 -0.64 -8.86 -20.96
C MET A 271 -1.99 -8.74 -21.66
N VAL A 272 -2.76 -7.72 -21.30
CA VAL A 272 -4.11 -7.51 -21.83
C VAL A 272 -4.36 -6.04 -22.15
N ASN A 273 -5.46 -5.77 -22.84
CA ASN A 273 -5.98 -4.42 -23.02
C ASN A 273 -7.33 -4.26 -22.32
N GLY A 274 -7.27 -3.67 -21.13
CA GLY A 274 -8.46 -3.38 -20.31
C GLY A 274 -8.55 -4.22 -19.04
N ALA A 275 -8.83 -3.56 -17.93
CA ALA A 275 -8.81 -4.15 -16.58
C ALA A 275 -9.79 -5.32 -16.41
N GLY A 276 -10.99 -5.24 -17.01
CA GLY A 276 -11.96 -6.34 -16.97
C GLY A 276 -11.47 -7.61 -17.68
N LEU A 277 -10.81 -7.44 -18.85
CA LEU A 277 -10.19 -8.55 -19.56
C LEU A 277 -9.01 -9.14 -18.79
N ALA A 278 -8.25 -8.28 -18.08
CA ALA A 278 -7.15 -8.74 -17.22
C ALA A 278 -7.65 -9.67 -16.12
N MET A 279 -8.72 -9.28 -15.42
CA MET A 279 -9.31 -10.12 -14.37
C MET A 279 -9.80 -11.45 -14.91
N ALA A 280 -10.56 -11.43 -16.03
CA ALA A 280 -11.02 -12.66 -16.68
C ALA A 280 -9.86 -13.54 -17.17
N THR A 281 -8.77 -12.93 -17.63
CA THR A 281 -7.56 -13.67 -18.06
C THR A 281 -6.86 -14.32 -16.87
N MET A 282 -6.76 -13.65 -15.74
CA MET A 282 -6.20 -14.21 -14.51
C MET A 282 -7.04 -15.38 -14.00
N ASP A 283 -8.37 -15.27 -14.03
CA ASP A 283 -9.26 -16.39 -13.68
C ASP A 283 -9.07 -17.58 -14.64
N LEU A 284 -8.92 -17.33 -15.94
CA LEU A 284 -8.62 -18.36 -16.93
C LEU A 284 -7.30 -19.09 -16.65
N ILE A 285 -6.24 -18.36 -16.32
CA ILE A 285 -4.95 -18.92 -15.95
C ILE A 285 -5.11 -19.86 -14.75
N LYS A 286 -5.85 -19.46 -13.71
CA LYS A 286 -6.13 -20.30 -12.55
C LYS A 286 -6.90 -21.57 -12.90
N GLN A 287 -7.92 -21.46 -13.74
CA GLN A 287 -8.69 -22.62 -14.22
C GLN A 287 -7.83 -23.59 -15.06
N ALA A 288 -6.82 -23.07 -15.77
CA ALA A 288 -5.86 -23.87 -16.52
C ALA A 288 -4.81 -24.57 -15.64
N GLY A 289 -4.75 -24.26 -14.35
CA GLY A 289 -3.80 -24.84 -13.37
C GLY A 289 -2.53 -24.03 -13.20
N GLY A 290 -2.44 -22.82 -13.77
CA GLY A 290 -1.39 -21.85 -13.51
C GLY A 290 -1.78 -20.83 -12.43
N GLU A 291 -0.82 -20.00 -12.03
CA GLU A 291 -1.07 -18.86 -11.16
C GLU A 291 -0.62 -17.57 -11.85
N PRO A 292 -1.45 -16.49 -11.87
CA PRO A 292 -1.08 -15.25 -12.52
C PRO A 292 0.09 -14.57 -11.81
N ALA A 293 1.15 -14.24 -12.56
CA ALA A 293 2.35 -13.58 -12.04
C ALA A 293 2.19 -12.06 -11.96
N ASN A 294 1.24 -11.50 -12.71
CA ASN A 294 0.97 -10.07 -12.73
C ASN A 294 -0.42 -9.74 -13.25
N PHE A 295 -0.90 -8.56 -12.89
CA PHE A 295 -1.90 -7.80 -13.64
C PHE A 295 -1.16 -6.83 -14.55
N LEU A 296 -1.48 -6.77 -15.84
CA LEU A 296 -0.93 -5.76 -16.75
C LEU A 296 -1.93 -5.38 -17.83
N ASP A 297 -2.30 -4.10 -17.83
CA ASP A 297 -3.16 -3.49 -18.85
C ASP A 297 -2.34 -2.51 -19.71
N VAL A 298 -2.18 -2.84 -21.00
CA VAL A 298 -1.46 -1.99 -21.95
C VAL A 298 -2.34 -0.86 -22.51
N GLY A 299 -3.62 -0.82 -22.14
CA GLY A 299 -4.57 0.20 -22.57
C GLY A 299 -5.07 0.07 -24.01
N GLY A 300 -5.89 1.02 -24.43
CA GLY A 300 -6.55 1.01 -25.74
C GLY A 300 -5.67 1.44 -26.92
N THR A 301 -4.44 1.87 -26.70
CA THR A 301 -3.50 2.33 -27.71
C THR A 301 -2.23 1.50 -27.78
N ALA A 302 -2.32 0.20 -27.47
CA ALA A 302 -1.18 -0.71 -27.43
C ALA A 302 -0.37 -0.64 -28.75
N ASP A 303 0.66 0.22 -28.76
CA ASP A 303 1.65 0.32 -29.83
C ASP A 303 2.85 -0.61 -29.56
N ALA A 304 3.74 -0.73 -30.54
CA ALA A 304 4.88 -1.64 -30.47
C ALA A 304 5.81 -1.33 -29.26
N GLU A 305 6.03 -0.06 -28.96
CA GLU A 305 6.90 0.36 -27.85
C GLU A 305 6.34 -0.03 -26.48
N ARG A 306 5.03 0.18 -26.27
CA ARG A 306 4.34 -0.24 -25.04
C ARG A 306 4.34 -1.74 -24.87
N VAL A 307 4.11 -2.49 -25.96
CA VAL A 307 4.15 -3.95 -25.96
C VAL A 307 5.55 -4.45 -25.63
N GLU A 308 6.58 -3.89 -26.23
CA GLU A 308 7.98 -4.23 -25.94
C GLU A 308 8.34 -3.96 -24.48
N THR A 309 7.94 -2.80 -23.97
CA THR A 309 8.18 -2.44 -22.57
C THR A 309 7.44 -3.38 -21.60
N ALA A 310 6.19 -3.71 -21.92
CA ALA A 310 5.40 -4.66 -21.15
C ALA A 310 6.07 -6.05 -21.10
N PHE A 311 6.57 -6.57 -22.21
CA PHE A 311 7.35 -7.81 -22.25
C PHE A 311 8.58 -7.75 -21.35
N LYS A 312 9.39 -6.68 -21.49
CA LYS A 312 10.59 -6.50 -20.68
C LYS A 312 10.28 -6.49 -19.18
N ILE A 313 9.15 -5.90 -18.80
CA ILE A 313 8.69 -5.86 -17.40
C ILE A 313 8.31 -7.25 -16.92
N ILE A 314 7.48 -8.00 -17.66
CA ILE A 314 7.06 -9.35 -17.29
C ILE A 314 8.26 -10.29 -17.17
N LEU A 315 9.20 -10.24 -18.12
CA LEU A 315 10.37 -11.12 -18.17
C LEU A 315 11.42 -10.84 -17.07
N LYS A 316 11.28 -9.76 -16.29
CA LYS A 316 12.11 -9.51 -15.10
C LYS A 316 11.79 -10.42 -13.95
N ASP A 317 10.57 -10.96 -13.90
CA ASP A 317 10.20 -11.91 -12.87
C ASP A 317 10.73 -13.31 -13.22
N PRO A 318 11.71 -13.84 -12.47
CA PRO A 318 12.29 -15.16 -12.73
C PRO A 318 11.32 -16.32 -12.49
N LYS A 319 10.19 -16.07 -11.84
CA LYS A 319 9.14 -17.08 -11.60
C LYS A 319 8.25 -17.31 -12.80
N VAL A 320 8.29 -16.43 -13.82
CA VAL A 320 7.46 -16.54 -15.01
C VAL A 320 7.93 -17.70 -15.88
N GLU A 321 7.08 -18.70 -16.05
CA GLU A 321 7.28 -19.92 -16.85
C GLU A 321 6.56 -19.87 -18.19
N ALA A 322 5.52 -19.04 -18.33
CA ALA A 322 4.77 -18.80 -19.57
C ALA A 322 4.20 -17.39 -19.60
N ILE A 323 3.90 -16.86 -20.80
CA ILE A 323 3.24 -15.56 -20.96
C ILE A 323 1.97 -15.74 -21.79
N LEU A 324 0.83 -15.26 -21.27
CA LEU A 324 -0.43 -15.17 -21.97
C LEU A 324 -0.74 -13.73 -22.37
N ILE A 325 -0.75 -13.46 -23.68
CA ILE A 325 -1.19 -12.20 -24.26
C ILE A 325 -2.62 -12.37 -24.72
N ASN A 326 -3.54 -11.61 -24.15
CA ASN A 326 -4.94 -11.67 -24.49
C ASN A 326 -5.49 -10.28 -24.83
N ILE A 327 -5.63 -10.02 -26.13
CA ILE A 327 -6.10 -8.74 -26.65
C ILE A 327 -7.47 -8.92 -27.31
N PHE A 328 -8.41 -8.10 -26.86
CA PHE A 328 -9.72 -8.00 -27.51
C PHE A 328 -9.89 -6.61 -28.13
N GLY A 329 -9.92 -6.56 -29.45
CA GLY A 329 -9.89 -5.30 -30.19
C GLY A 329 -11.25 -4.85 -30.70
N GLY A 330 -11.82 -3.82 -30.05
CA GLY A 330 -12.79 -2.95 -30.70
C GLY A 330 -12.10 -1.76 -31.36
N ILE A 331 -11.49 -0.92 -30.50
CA ILE A 331 -10.68 0.25 -30.92
C ILE A 331 -9.23 -0.16 -31.20
N VAL A 332 -8.68 -1.09 -30.41
CA VAL A 332 -7.33 -1.64 -30.61
C VAL A 332 -7.30 -2.51 -31.84
N ARG A 333 -6.36 -2.26 -32.71
CA ARG A 333 -6.11 -3.05 -33.92
C ARG A 333 -5.18 -4.21 -33.61
N CYS A 334 -5.68 -5.43 -33.76
CA CYS A 334 -4.92 -6.67 -33.51
C CYS A 334 -3.66 -6.79 -34.37
N ASP A 335 -3.68 -6.33 -35.61
CA ASP A 335 -2.54 -6.34 -36.52
C ASP A 335 -1.37 -5.47 -36.01
N ARG A 336 -1.66 -4.31 -35.37
CA ARG A 336 -0.63 -3.47 -34.74
C ARG A 336 -0.03 -4.13 -33.51
N VAL A 337 -0.86 -4.77 -32.70
CA VAL A 337 -0.38 -5.50 -31.53
C VAL A 337 0.47 -6.69 -31.95
N ALA A 338 0.04 -7.45 -32.95
CA ALA A 338 0.81 -8.56 -33.51
C ALA A 338 2.19 -8.11 -34.00
N GLN A 339 2.24 -7.00 -34.75
CA GLN A 339 3.50 -6.42 -35.20
C GLN A 339 4.37 -5.99 -33.99
N GLY A 340 3.77 -5.35 -33.01
CA GLY A 340 4.46 -4.96 -31.76
C GLY A 340 5.06 -6.16 -31.00
N ILE A 341 4.34 -7.28 -30.95
CA ILE A 341 4.84 -8.53 -30.36
C ILE A 341 6.05 -9.06 -31.14
N VAL A 342 5.96 -9.09 -32.47
CA VAL A 342 7.05 -9.56 -33.35
C VAL A 342 8.29 -8.67 -33.21
N ASP A 343 8.09 -7.35 -33.19
CA ASP A 343 9.18 -6.39 -33.07
C ASP A 343 9.82 -6.45 -31.67
N ALA A 344 9.02 -6.53 -30.63
CA ALA A 344 9.50 -6.72 -29.26
C ALA A 344 10.33 -7.99 -29.11
N TYR A 345 9.83 -9.10 -29.66
CA TYR A 345 10.56 -10.38 -29.60
C TYR A 345 11.92 -10.28 -30.30
N LYS A 346 11.97 -9.65 -31.48
CA LYS A 346 13.23 -9.44 -32.22
C LYS A 346 14.22 -8.55 -31.47
N ASN A 347 13.71 -7.50 -30.81
CA ASN A 347 14.54 -6.55 -30.05
C ASN A 347 15.07 -7.12 -28.74
N ILE A 348 14.28 -7.94 -28.07
CA ILE A 348 14.66 -8.60 -26.80
C ILE A 348 15.63 -9.74 -27.04
N GLY A 349 15.55 -10.39 -28.22
CA GLY A 349 16.33 -11.56 -28.57
C GLY A 349 15.61 -12.86 -28.15
N GLU A 350 16.38 -13.85 -27.68
CA GLU A 350 15.81 -15.15 -27.31
C GLU A 350 14.94 -15.05 -26.04
N ILE A 351 13.64 -15.24 -26.20
CA ILE A 351 12.69 -15.41 -25.09
C ILE A 351 12.55 -16.90 -24.80
N LYS A 352 12.99 -17.32 -23.63
CA LYS A 352 13.04 -18.75 -23.23
C LYS A 352 11.69 -19.30 -22.78
N VAL A 353 10.75 -18.44 -22.41
CA VAL A 353 9.43 -18.86 -21.96
C VAL A 353 8.45 -18.93 -23.12
N PRO A 354 7.55 -19.93 -23.18
CA PRO A 354 6.51 -20.01 -24.21
C PRO A 354 5.56 -18.82 -24.11
N ILE A 355 5.15 -18.31 -25.30
CA ILE A 355 4.23 -17.21 -25.40
C ILE A 355 2.95 -17.71 -26.07
N ILE A 356 1.83 -17.53 -25.38
CA ILE A 356 0.48 -17.79 -25.93
C ILE A 356 -0.12 -16.44 -26.31
N VAL A 357 -0.62 -16.32 -27.56
CA VAL A 357 -1.21 -15.08 -28.06
C VAL A 357 -2.62 -15.33 -28.52
N ARG A 358 -3.56 -14.67 -27.85
CA ARG A 358 -4.95 -14.60 -28.29
C ARG A 358 -5.28 -13.18 -28.74
N LEU A 359 -5.57 -13.04 -30.02
CA LEU A 359 -5.96 -11.77 -30.63
C LEU A 359 -7.36 -11.92 -31.28
N GLN A 360 -8.33 -11.17 -30.78
CA GLN A 360 -9.71 -11.21 -31.28
C GLN A 360 -10.25 -9.79 -31.51
N GLY A 361 -11.01 -9.60 -32.61
CA GLY A 361 -11.60 -8.31 -32.96
C GLY A 361 -11.02 -7.73 -34.25
N THR A 362 -10.87 -6.42 -34.34
CA THR A 362 -10.47 -5.72 -35.57
C THR A 362 -9.12 -6.21 -36.11
N ASN A 363 -9.13 -6.73 -37.33
CA ASN A 363 -7.92 -7.27 -38.03
C ASN A 363 -7.32 -8.51 -37.37
N ALA A 364 -8.10 -9.31 -36.63
CA ALA A 364 -7.61 -10.52 -35.96
C ALA A 364 -7.00 -11.56 -36.94
N ASN A 365 -7.57 -11.74 -38.14
CA ASN A 365 -7.02 -12.64 -39.14
C ASN A 365 -5.63 -12.19 -39.65
N ILE A 366 -5.49 -10.88 -39.90
CA ILE A 366 -4.20 -10.29 -40.32
C ILE A 366 -3.17 -10.46 -39.18
N ALA A 367 -3.58 -10.24 -37.93
CA ALA A 367 -2.74 -10.42 -36.78
C ALA A 367 -2.23 -11.87 -36.66
N LYS A 368 -3.12 -12.85 -36.86
CA LYS A 368 -2.75 -14.26 -36.87
C LYS A 368 -1.72 -14.57 -37.96
N GLU A 369 -1.92 -14.08 -39.18
CA GLU A 369 -0.95 -14.24 -40.29
C GLU A 369 0.42 -13.63 -39.95
N ILE A 370 0.47 -12.45 -39.30
CA ILE A 370 1.71 -11.81 -38.85
C ILE A 370 2.44 -12.70 -37.85
N ILE A 371 1.74 -13.23 -36.85
CA ILE A 371 2.33 -14.11 -35.83
C ILE A 371 2.81 -15.42 -36.44
N ASP A 372 1.97 -16.11 -37.22
CA ASP A 372 2.28 -17.41 -37.81
C ASP A 372 3.46 -17.34 -38.81
N ASN A 373 3.59 -16.22 -39.54
CA ASN A 373 4.70 -16.00 -40.52
C ASN A 373 5.96 -15.40 -39.87
N SER A 374 5.93 -15.06 -38.57
CA SER A 374 7.05 -14.41 -37.89
C SER A 374 8.26 -15.33 -37.67
N GLY A 375 8.05 -16.64 -37.70
CA GLY A 375 9.03 -17.66 -37.33
C GLY A 375 9.38 -17.73 -35.85
N LEU A 376 8.56 -17.05 -35.00
CA LEU A 376 8.72 -17.04 -33.56
C LEU A 376 8.04 -18.25 -32.90
N ASN A 377 8.57 -18.69 -31.78
CA ASN A 377 7.96 -19.76 -30.98
C ASN A 377 6.77 -19.21 -30.15
N VAL A 378 5.67 -18.92 -30.85
CA VAL A 378 4.45 -18.34 -30.28
C VAL A 378 3.26 -19.22 -30.62
N LEU A 379 2.46 -19.57 -29.61
CA LEU A 379 1.24 -20.36 -29.76
C LEU A 379 0.06 -19.41 -29.96
N SER A 380 -0.53 -19.36 -31.17
CA SER A 380 -1.69 -18.54 -31.45
C SER A 380 -2.97 -19.22 -31.02
N ALA A 381 -3.92 -18.45 -30.44
CA ALA A 381 -5.27 -18.87 -30.08
C ALA A 381 -6.29 -17.85 -30.56
N ILE A 382 -7.52 -18.32 -30.86
CA ILE A 382 -8.67 -17.47 -31.22
C ILE A 382 -9.68 -17.48 -30.09
N GLU A 383 -10.09 -18.66 -29.65
CA GLU A 383 -11.06 -18.81 -28.57
C GLU A 383 -10.44 -18.71 -27.20
N PHE A 384 -11.24 -18.27 -26.23
CA PHE A 384 -10.75 -18.09 -24.85
C PHE A 384 -10.36 -19.43 -24.20
N GLN A 385 -11.14 -20.48 -24.46
CA GLN A 385 -10.84 -21.82 -23.99
C GLN A 385 -9.58 -22.40 -24.65
N GLU A 386 -9.35 -22.14 -25.92
CA GLU A 386 -8.13 -22.58 -26.62
C GLU A 386 -6.86 -21.97 -25.97
N ALA A 387 -6.96 -20.70 -25.55
CA ALA A 387 -5.85 -20.07 -24.82
C ALA A 387 -5.59 -20.74 -23.47
N ALA A 388 -6.66 -21.13 -22.74
CA ALA A 388 -6.54 -21.87 -21.48
C ALA A 388 -5.88 -23.24 -21.68
N ASP A 389 -6.31 -23.97 -22.70
CA ASP A 389 -5.76 -25.31 -23.00
C ASP A 389 -4.26 -25.22 -23.33
N LYS A 390 -3.84 -24.19 -24.08
CA LYS A 390 -2.42 -23.95 -24.36
C LYS A 390 -1.61 -23.54 -23.13
N VAL A 391 -2.19 -22.75 -22.21
CA VAL A 391 -1.54 -22.46 -20.93
C VAL A 391 -1.33 -23.74 -20.15
N LYS A 392 -2.34 -24.60 -20.08
CA LYS A 392 -2.23 -25.90 -19.39
C LYS A 392 -1.18 -26.80 -20.04
N GLU A 393 -1.12 -26.84 -21.38
CA GLU A 393 -0.14 -27.63 -22.14
C GLU A 393 1.30 -27.22 -21.85
N VAL A 394 1.60 -25.92 -21.80
CA VAL A 394 2.96 -25.43 -21.56
C VAL A 394 3.41 -25.48 -20.12
N LEU A 395 2.50 -25.64 -19.17
CA LEU A 395 2.79 -25.78 -17.74
C LEU A 395 2.87 -27.26 -17.28
N SER A 396 2.47 -28.22 -18.13
CA SER A 396 2.51 -29.65 -17.82
C SER A 396 3.81 -30.29 -18.27
#